data_4c20f56b7bc848f7c3bc8295e57fc3ae
#
_entry.id   4c20f56b7bc848f7c3bc8295e57fc3ae
#
_cell.length_a   1.000
_cell.length_b   1.000
_cell.length_c   1.000
_cell.angle_alpha   90.00
_cell.angle_beta   90.00
_cell.angle_gamma   90.00
#
_symmetry.space_group_name_H-M   'P 1'
#
loop_
_entity.id
_entity.type
_entity.pdbx_description
1 polymer ?
#
loop_
_entity_poly.entity_id
_entity_poly.type
_entity_poly.pdbx_seq_one_letter_code
_entity_poly.pdbx_strand_id
1 'polypeptide(L)'
;PDSEIDKEALMRGTSIYFPNKVIPMLPEEISNDLCSLVPNKNRNVLVCEMNFDSEGNINSYKFFEAVINSHKRFTYNQIEDASNLNATSDIDNSLKALNDLTKKLIKNRINRWALEINATEPNIRIGKDGDIAEIFLPKRLFAHQMIEECMVAANICAAKFIKRHYGFGVYRIHEEPEKLKIENLKKFFS
;
A
#
# COMPACT_ATOMS: atom_id res chain seq x y z
N PRO A 1 -21.30 6.50 14.31
CA PRO A 1 -22.00 5.26 14.58
C PRO A 1 -23.51 5.44 14.44
N ASP A 2 -24.22 4.44 13.96
CA ASP A 2 -25.67 4.36 13.82
C ASP A 2 -26.34 5.36 12.85
N SER A 3 -25.55 6.12 12.08
CA SER A 3 -26.08 6.95 11.00
C SER A 3 -26.49 6.10 9.80
N GLU A 4 -27.29 6.66 8.87
CA GLU A 4 -27.66 5.95 7.65
C GLU A 4 -26.44 5.60 6.79
N ILE A 5 -25.40 6.44 6.80
CA ILE A 5 -24.12 6.15 6.14
C ILE A 5 -23.43 4.95 6.79
N ASP A 6 -23.44 4.85 8.12
CA ASP A 6 -22.84 3.74 8.85
C ASP A 6 -23.56 2.42 8.57
N LYS A 7 -24.88 2.43 8.60
CA LYS A 7 -25.72 1.26 8.27
C LYS A 7 -25.47 0.77 6.84
N GLU A 8 -25.41 1.70 5.87
CA GLU A 8 -25.16 1.38 4.47
C GLU A 8 -23.71 0.83 4.29
N ALA A 9 -22.71 1.43 4.95
CA ALA A 9 -21.34 0.97 4.91
C ALA A 9 -21.18 -0.45 5.50
N LEU A 10 -21.86 -0.74 6.61
CA LEU A 10 -21.91 -2.08 7.21
C LEU A 10 -22.54 -3.11 6.27
N MET A 11 -23.62 -2.73 5.59
CA MET A 11 -24.31 -3.59 4.63
C MET A 11 -23.45 -3.89 3.40
N ARG A 12 -22.72 -2.90 2.87
CA ARG A 12 -21.79 -3.06 1.74
C ARG A 12 -20.52 -3.82 2.12
N GLY A 13 -19.98 -3.60 3.30
CA GLY A 13 -18.79 -4.24 3.85
C GLY A 13 -17.48 -3.87 3.17
N THR A 14 -17.50 -3.51 1.87
CA THR A 14 -16.33 -3.13 1.09
C THR A 14 -16.72 -2.31 -0.15
N SER A 15 -15.74 -1.66 -0.79
CA SER A 15 -15.89 -1.10 -2.13
C SER A 15 -15.67 -2.20 -3.16
N ILE A 16 -16.39 -2.15 -4.31
CA ILE A 16 -16.29 -3.11 -5.41
C ILE A 16 -15.69 -2.41 -6.62
N TYR A 17 -14.64 -3.00 -7.19
CA TYR A 17 -13.91 -2.44 -8.31
C TYR A 17 -14.15 -3.27 -9.56
N PHE A 18 -14.87 -2.70 -10.54
CA PHE A 18 -15.03 -3.25 -11.88
C PHE A 18 -14.04 -2.58 -12.84
N PRO A 19 -13.74 -3.16 -14.00
CA PRO A 19 -12.82 -2.56 -14.97
C PRO A 19 -13.20 -1.14 -15.44
N ASN A 20 -14.49 -0.81 -15.46
CA ASN A 20 -15.04 0.47 -15.93
C ASN A 20 -15.75 1.29 -14.85
N LYS A 21 -15.88 0.77 -13.63
CA LYS A 21 -16.74 1.37 -12.61
C LYS A 21 -16.28 0.96 -11.20
N VAL A 22 -16.38 1.88 -10.27
CA VAL A 22 -16.23 1.59 -8.83
C VAL A 22 -17.58 1.79 -8.15
N ILE A 23 -17.97 0.85 -7.28
CA ILE A 23 -19.08 1.01 -6.34
C ILE A 23 -18.45 1.22 -4.97
N PRO A 24 -18.36 2.44 -4.48
CA PRO A 24 -17.69 2.73 -3.22
C PRO A 24 -18.54 2.30 -2.02
N MET A 25 -17.88 1.89 -0.92
CA MET A 25 -18.54 1.57 0.35
C MET A 25 -19.15 2.82 0.99
N LEU A 26 -18.49 3.96 0.87
CA LEU A 26 -18.93 5.26 1.37
C LEU A 26 -19.33 6.19 0.21
N PRO A 27 -20.15 7.23 0.43
CA PRO A 27 -20.43 8.26 -0.58
C PRO A 27 -19.15 8.81 -1.20
N GLU A 28 -19.21 9.15 -2.51
CA GLU A 28 -18.04 9.61 -3.26
C GLU A 28 -17.46 10.91 -2.70
N GLU A 29 -18.28 11.79 -2.15
CA GLU A 29 -17.85 13.02 -1.51
C GLU A 29 -16.95 12.75 -0.29
N ILE A 30 -17.18 11.64 0.40
CA ILE A 30 -16.34 11.21 1.51
C ILE A 30 -15.09 10.51 0.97
N SER A 31 -15.26 9.51 0.12
CA SER A 31 -14.16 8.65 -0.32
C SER A 31 -13.20 9.35 -1.29
N ASN A 32 -13.70 10.24 -2.17
CA ASN A 32 -12.91 10.86 -3.22
C ASN A 32 -12.46 12.29 -2.90
N ASP A 33 -13.08 12.99 -1.92
CA ASP A 33 -12.66 14.34 -1.50
C ASP A 33 -12.30 14.38 0.00
N LEU A 34 -13.26 14.32 0.91
CA LEU A 34 -13.04 14.61 2.33
C LEU A 34 -11.97 13.70 2.98
N CYS A 35 -11.96 12.41 2.65
CA CYS A 35 -10.99 11.43 3.14
C CYS A 35 -9.79 11.21 2.20
N SER A 36 -9.74 11.92 1.06
CA SER A 36 -8.62 11.83 0.13
C SER A 36 -7.58 12.92 0.36
N LEU A 37 -6.30 12.56 0.25
CA LEU A 37 -5.17 13.47 0.40
C LEU A 37 -4.92 14.23 -0.91
N VAL A 38 -5.90 15.07 -1.29
CA VAL A 38 -5.81 15.88 -2.51
C VAL A 38 -4.78 17.00 -2.36
N PRO A 39 -4.03 17.36 -3.43
CA PRO A 39 -3.02 18.42 -3.38
C PRO A 39 -3.59 19.77 -2.95
N ASN A 40 -2.79 20.53 -2.19
CA ASN A 40 -3.07 21.89 -1.76
C ASN A 40 -4.33 22.06 -0.90
N LYS A 41 -4.79 20.99 -0.26
CA LYS A 41 -5.88 21.03 0.72
C LYS A 41 -5.42 20.48 2.06
N ASN A 42 -5.84 21.12 3.15
CA ASN A 42 -5.64 20.58 4.49
C ASN A 42 -6.54 19.37 4.71
N ARG A 43 -5.96 18.30 5.27
CA ARG A 43 -6.67 17.05 5.59
C ARG A 43 -6.29 16.56 6.98
N ASN A 44 -7.30 16.18 7.75
CA ASN A 44 -7.09 15.47 9.01
C ASN A 44 -6.61 14.06 8.70
N VAL A 45 -5.56 13.63 9.38
CA VAL A 45 -4.92 12.33 9.15
C VAL A 45 -4.51 11.68 10.46
N LEU A 46 -4.43 10.36 10.45
CA LEU A 46 -3.70 9.59 11.44
C LEU A 46 -2.30 9.30 10.86
N VAL A 47 -1.28 9.76 11.57
CA VAL A 47 0.12 9.64 11.15
C VAL A 47 0.79 8.47 11.87
N CYS A 48 1.54 7.67 11.14
CA CYS A 48 2.56 6.77 11.67
C CYS A 48 3.94 7.36 11.35
N GLU A 49 4.56 8.03 12.32
CA GLU A 49 5.94 8.50 12.18
C GLU A 49 6.90 7.38 12.56
N MET A 50 7.86 7.07 11.69
CA MET A 50 8.82 5.99 11.90
C MET A 50 10.25 6.54 11.74
N ASN A 51 11.12 6.19 12.70
CA ASN A 51 12.54 6.50 12.62
C ASN A 51 13.31 5.24 12.27
N PHE A 52 14.11 5.31 11.20
CA PHE A 52 14.92 4.20 10.72
C PHE A 52 16.41 4.46 11.00
N ASP A 53 17.15 3.37 11.25
CA ASP A 53 18.61 3.41 11.29
C ASP A 53 19.22 3.40 9.87
N SER A 54 20.56 3.42 9.81
CA SER A 54 21.32 3.37 8.56
C SER A 54 21.07 2.09 7.76
N GLU A 55 20.63 1.01 8.40
CA GLU A 55 20.38 -0.29 7.78
C GLU A 55 18.90 -0.49 7.39
N GLY A 56 18.02 0.47 7.71
CA GLY A 56 16.59 0.39 7.42
C GLY A 56 15.78 -0.38 8.46
N ASN A 57 16.28 -0.53 9.69
CA ASN A 57 15.50 -1.09 10.78
C ASN A 57 14.73 0.03 11.49
N ILE A 58 13.51 -0.27 11.96
CA ILE A 58 12.69 0.69 12.70
C ILE A 58 13.19 0.78 14.13
N ASN A 59 13.78 1.93 14.51
CA ASN A 59 14.25 2.21 15.86
C ASN A 59 13.12 2.64 16.79
N SER A 60 12.23 3.50 16.28
CA SER A 60 11.08 4.00 17.02
C SER A 60 9.95 4.39 16.10
N TYR A 61 8.74 4.39 16.63
CA TYR A 61 7.56 4.87 15.93
C TYR A 61 6.56 5.48 16.90
N LYS A 62 5.71 6.35 16.39
CA LYS A 62 4.56 6.91 17.13
C LYS A 62 3.37 7.11 16.19
N PHE A 63 2.17 7.04 16.78
CA PHE A 63 0.92 7.37 16.11
C PHE A 63 0.33 8.63 16.74
N PHE A 64 -0.16 9.54 15.91
CA PHE A 64 -0.82 10.77 16.35
C PHE A 64 -1.73 11.33 15.25
N GLU A 65 -2.71 12.10 15.68
CA GLU A 65 -3.58 12.86 14.78
C GLU A 65 -2.88 14.14 14.33
N ALA A 66 -3.04 14.50 13.07
CA ALA A 66 -2.44 15.70 12.49
C ALA A 66 -3.31 16.27 11.36
N VAL A 67 -2.97 17.49 10.97
CA VAL A 67 -3.46 18.10 9.73
C VAL A 67 -2.28 18.20 8.78
N ILE A 68 -2.42 17.63 7.58
CA ILE A 68 -1.41 17.73 6.53
C ILE A 68 -1.93 18.50 5.34
N ASN A 69 -1.01 19.07 4.57
CA ASN A 69 -1.27 19.65 3.25
C ASN A 69 -0.39 18.94 2.23
N SER A 70 -0.99 18.19 1.32
CA SER A 70 -0.25 17.49 0.28
C SER A 70 0.24 18.50 -0.78
N HIS A 71 1.53 18.55 -1.03
CA HIS A 71 2.10 19.48 -2.02
C HIS A 71 1.92 18.99 -3.45
N LYS A 72 2.00 17.67 -3.67
CA LYS A 72 1.95 17.11 -5.02
C LYS A 72 1.48 15.66 -5.00
N ARG A 73 0.71 15.29 -6.02
CA ARG A 73 0.34 13.91 -6.33
C ARG A 73 1.12 13.46 -7.55
N PHE A 74 1.82 12.33 -7.43
CA PHE A 74 2.54 11.71 -8.51
C PHE A 74 1.83 10.44 -8.98
N THR A 75 2.00 10.11 -10.26
CA THR A 75 1.73 8.77 -10.77
C THR A 75 2.95 7.88 -10.57
N TYR A 76 2.76 6.56 -10.56
CA TYR A 76 3.88 5.61 -10.43
C TYR A 76 4.90 5.77 -11.55
N ASN A 77 4.46 6.02 -12.80
CA ASN A 77 5.35 6.27 -13.93
C ASN A 77 6.21 7.53 -13.74
N GLN A 78 5.63 8.62 -13.24
CA GLN A 78 6.39 9.83 -12.95
C GLN A 78 7.48 9.61 -11.91
N ILE A 79 7.24 8.78 -10.90
CA ILE A 79 8.25 8.44 -9.89
C ILE A 79 9.32 7.52 -10.47
N GLU A 80 8.93 6.54 -11.30
CA GLU A 80 9.89 5.65 -11.96
C GLU A 80 10.85 6.43 -12.86
N ASP A 81 10.34 7.38 -13.65
CA ASP A 81 11.13 8.24 -14.53
C ASP A 81 12.01 9.21 -13.72
N ALA A 82 11.50 9.70 -12.58
CA ALA A 82 12.21 10.65 -11.69
C ALA A 82 13.33 9.99 -10.86
N SER A 83 13.41 8.68 -10.79
CA SER A 83 14.44 7.97 -10.01
C SER A 83 15.88 8.27 -10.45
N ASN A 84 16.07 8.83 -11.66
CA ASN A 84 17.34 9.22 -12.25
C ASN A 84 17.57 10.74 -12.30
N LEU A 85 16.66 11.57 -11.73
CA LEU A 85 16.81 13.03 -11.78
C LEU A 85 17.77 13.55 -10.70
N ASN A 86 18.52 14.57 -11.06
CA ASN A 86 19.27 15.35 -10.09
C ASN A 86 18.30 16.07 -9.15
N ALA A 87 18.42 15.85 -7.84
CA ALA A 87 17.58 16.46 -6.84
C ALA A 87 17.78 17.99 -6.84
N THR A 88 16.78 18.74 -7.28
CA THR A 88 16.80 20.19 -7.39
C THR A 88 15.81 20.89 -6.45
N SER A 89 14.92 20.12 -5.82
CA SER A 89 13.90 20.63 -4.89
C SER A 89 13.82 19.78 -3.62
N ASP A 90 13.13 20.30 -2.59
CA ASP A 90 12.87 19.55 -1.35
C ASP A 90 12.06 18.27 -1.59
N ILE A 91 11.17 18.31 -2.59
CA ILE A 91 10.40 17.13 -3.01
C ILE A 91 11.34 16.08 -3.59
N ASP A 92 12.28 16.49 -4.45
CA ASP A 92 13.25 15.55 -5.07
C ASP A 92 14.18 14.95 -4.01
N ASN A 93 14.62 15.74 -3.02
CA ASN A 93 15.40 15.26 -1.88
C ASN A 93 14.61 14.22 -1.07
N SER A 94 13.33 14.47 -0.82
CA SER A 94 12.45 13.55 -0.10
C SER A 94 12.23 12.25 -0.88
N LEU A 95 12.02 12.33 -2.20
CA LEU A 95 11.88 11.16 -3.07
C LEU A 95 13.17 10.34 -3.13
N LYS A 96 14.34 11.00 -3.19
CA LYS A 96 15.63 10.31 -3.14
C LYS A 96 15.84 9.58 -1.82
N ALA A 97 15.56 10.23 -0.70
CA ALA A 97 15.66 9.60 0.62
C ALA A 97 14.72 8.39 0.74
N LEU A 98 13.49 8.51 0.24
CA LEU A 98 12.53 7.42 0.22
C LEU A 98 12.98 6.27 -0.68
N ASN A 99 13.56 6.55 -1.84
CA ASN A 99 14.15 5.55 -2.74
C ASN A 99 15.26 4.76 -2.04
N ASP A 100 16.19 5.46 -1.36
CA ASP A 100 17.30 4.83 -0.66
C ASP A 100 16.82 4.00 0.56
N LEU A 101 15.82 4.48 1.28
CA LEU A 101 15.17 3.72 2.34
C LEU A 101 14.51 2.45 1.78
N THR A 102 13.76 2.58 0.69
CA THR A 102 13.08 1.44 0.04
C THR A 102 14.04 0.32 -0.31
N LYS A 103 15.20 0.64 -0.90
CA LYS A 103 16.24 -0.36 -1.21
C LYS A 103 16.71 -1.13 0.03
N LYS A 104 16.84 -0.44 1.18
CA LYS A 104 17.20 -1.07 2.45
C LYS A 104 16.09 -1.96 2.98
N LEU A 105 14.84 -1.51 2.91
CA LEU A 105 13.67 -2.29 3.33
C LEU A 105 13.52 -3.58 2.50
N ILE A 106 13.68 -3.49 1.18
CA ILE A 106 13.67 -4.66 0.28
C ILE A 106 14.80 -5.63 0.65
N LYS A 107 16.03 -5.12 0.85
CA LYS A 107 17.17 -5.94 1.29
C LYS A 107 16.86 -6.67 2.61
N ASN A 108 16.31 -5.96 3.57
CA ASN A 108 15.93 -6.54 4.87
C ASN A 108 14.82 -7.59 4.73
N ARG A 109 13.88 -7.40 3.80
CA ARG A 109 12.84 -8.37 3.47
C ARG A 109 13.43 -9.65 2.88
N ILE A 110 14.35 -9.53 1.94
CA ILE A 110 15.07 -10.68 1.34
C ILE A 110 15.88 -11.42 2.43
N ASN A 111 16.58 -10.72 3.30
CA ASN A 111 17.35 -11.30 4.39
C ASN A 111 16.51 -12.08 5.40
N ARG A 112 15.22 -11.76 5.51
CA ARG A 112 14.25 -12.50 6.35
C ARG A 112 13.59 -13.68 5.63
N TRP A 113 14.10 -14.07 4.46
CA TRP A 113 13.55 -15.17 3.65
C TRP A 113 12.09 -14.95 3.24
N ALA A 114 11.67 -13.70 3.06
CA ALA A 114 10.34 -13.41 2.54
C ALA A 114 10.24 -13.91 1.09
N LEU A 115 9.27 -14.78 0.84
CA LEU A 115 8.99 -15.30 -0.50
C LEU A 115 8.39 -14.19 -1.36
N GLU A 116 9.00 -13.89 -2.49
CA GLU A 116 8.44 -12.98 -3.48
C GLU A 116 7.64 -13.76 -4.52
N ILE A 117 6.31 -13.60 -4.48
CA ILE A 117 5.41 -14.22 -5.45
C ILE A 117 5.02 -13.14 -6.46
N ASN A 118 5.61 -13.20 -7.65
CA ASN A 118 5.29 -12.30 -8.76
C ASN A 118 4.10 -12.85 -9.57
N ALA A 119 2.93 -12.94 -8.93
CA ALA A 119 1.69 -13.23 -9.66
C ALA A 119 1.24 -11.95 -10.37
N THR A 120 1.28 -11.96 -11.71
CA THR A 120 0.75 -10.86 -12.53
C THR A 120 -0.72 -11.12 -12.82
N GLU A 121 -1.59 -10.22 -12.34
CA GLU A 121 -3.00 -10.24 -12.69
C GLU A 121 -3.23 -9.42 -13.96
N PRO A 122 -3.95 -9.96 -14.96
CA PRO A 122 -4.24 -9.22 -16.16
C PRO A 122 -5.22 -8.07 -15.89
N ASN A 123 -4.93 -6.89 -16.44
CA ASN A 123 -5.83 -5.76 -16.45
C ASN A 123 -6.63 -5.71 -17.75
N ILE A 124 -7.88 -5.29 -17.65
CA ILE A 124 -8.79 -5.15 -18.77
C ILE A 124 -8.99 -3.66 -19.04
N ARG A 125 -8.74 -3.24 -20.27
CA ARG A 125 -9.08 -1.90 -20.75
C ARG A 125 -10.38 -1.97 -21.54
N ILE A 126 -11.36 -1.20 -21.10
CA ILE A 126 -12.64 -1.07 -21.79
C ILE A 126 -12.54 0.07 -22.80
N GLY A 127 -12.97 -0.18 -24.03
CA GLY A 127 -13.08 0.80 -25.10
C GLY A 127 -14.24 1.78 -24.90
N LYS A 128 -14.31 2.79 -25.77
CA LYS A 128 -15.37 3.81 -25.74
C LYS A 128 -16.77 3.21 -25.97
N ASP A 129 -16.83 2.11 -26.68
CA ASP A 129 -18.06 1.41 -27.03
C ASP A 129 -18.53 0.42 -25.95
N GLY A 130 -17.79 0.32 -24.83
CA GLY A 130 -18.10 -0.58 -23.73
C GLY A 130 -17.53 -2.00 -23.89
N ASP A 131 -16.91 -2.31 -25.01
CA ASP A 131 -16.28 -3.59 -25.29
C ASP A 131 -14.85 -3.67 -24.73
N ILE A 132 -14.32 -4.89 -24.59
CA ILE A 132 -12.95 -5.11 -24.19
C ILE A 132 -12.00 -4.67 -25.31
N ALA A 133 -11.29 -3.56 -25.10
CA ALA A 133 -10.31 -3.05 -26.06
C ALA A 133 -8.97 -3.79 -25.95
N GLU A 134 -8.56 -4.17 -24.73
CA GLU A 134 -7.27 -4.79 -24.49
C GLU A 134 -7.25 -5.56 -23.15
N ILE A 135 -6.55 -6.70 -23.13
CA ILE A 135 -6.17 -7.40 -21.91
C ILE A 135 -4.64 -7.38 -21.85
N PHE A 136 -4.08 -6.81 -20.80
CA PHE A 136 -2.62 -6.65 -20.68
C PHE A 136 -2.12 -6.98 -19.27
N LEU A 137 -0.86 -7.37 -19.18
CA LEU A 137 -0.19 -7.57 -17.90
C LEU A 137 0.50 -6.25 -17.47
N PRO A 138 0.10 -5.63 -16.36
CA PRO A 138 0.74 -4.41 -15.90
C PRO A 138 2.19 -4.69 -15.48
N LYS A 139 3.10 -3.79 -15.86
CA LYS A 139 4.48 -3.84 -15.39
C LYS A 139 4.55 -3.40 -13.94
N ARG A 140 5.15 -4.24 -13.06
CA ARG A 140 5.46 -3.84 -11.69
C ARG A 140 6.65 -2.89 -11.71
N LEU A 141 6.43 -1.65 -11.29
CA LEU A 141 7.44 -0.61 -11.19
C LEU A 141 8.09 -0.61 -9.80
N PHE A 142 9.31 -0.06 -9.68
CA PHE A 142 9.95 0.16 -8.38
C PHE A 142 9.11 1.09 -7.49
N ALA A 143 8.44 2.08 -8.09
CA ALA A 143 7.53 2.97 -7.37
C ALA A 143 6.36 2.23 -6.67
N HIS A 144 5.88 1.09 -7.19
CA HIS A 144 4.91 0.25 -6.49
C HIS A 144 5.54 -0.42 -5.26
N GLN A 145 6.77 -0.94 -5.39
CA GLN A 145 7.48 -1.54 -4.27
C GLN A 145 7.77 -0.50 -3.16
N MET A 146 8.08 0.75 -3.55
CA MET A 146 8.30 1.85 -2.61
C MET A 146 7.09 2.05 -1.68
N ILE A 147 5.89 2.12 -2.23
CA ILE A 147 4.67 2.25 -1.45
C ILE A 147 4.37 0.98 -0.65
N GLU A 148 4.55 -0.20 -1.26
CA GLU A 148 4.37 -1.50 -0.58
C GLU A 148 5.24 -1.61 0.67
N GLU A 149 6.54 -1.29 0.59
CA GLU A 149 7.43 -1.37 1.74
C GLU A 149 7.07 -0.36 2.84
N CYS A 150 6.64 0.85 2.47
CA CYS A 150 6.12 1.83 3.43
C CYS A 150 4.86 1.32 4.15
N MET A 151 3.92 0.72 3.40
CA MET A 151 2.70 0.14 3.97
C MET A 151 3.01 -1.04 4.90
N VAL A 152 3.92 -1.92 4.51
CA VAL A 152 4.35 -3.06 5.35
C VAL A 152 5.00 -2.56 6.64
N ALA A 153 5.88 -1.55 6.56
CA ALA A 153 6.51 -0.95 7.74
C ALA A 153 5.47 -0.33 8.69
N ALA A 154 4.52 0.44 8.16
CA ALA A 154 3.44 1.03 8.95
C ALA A 154 2.53 -0.03 9.58
N ASN A 155 2.19 -1.09 8.86
CA ASN A 155 1.40 -2.21 9.38
C ASN A 155 2.10 -2.96 10.52
N ILE A 156 3.42 -3.15 10.42
CA ILE A 156 4.23 -3.75 11.50
C ILE A 156 4.15 -2.86 12.75
N CYS A 157 4.29 -1.54 12.60
CA CYS A 157 4.17 -0.59 13.71
C CYS A 157 2.77 -0.60 14.32
N ALA A 158 1.73 -0.60 13.49
CA ALA A 158 0.34 -0.65 13.95
C ALA A 158 0.04 -1.95 14.72
N ALA A 159 0.49 -3.10 14.21
CA ALA A 159 0.32 -4.38 14.89
C ALA A 159 1.00 -4.41 16.26
N LYS A 160 2.25 -3.90 16.35
CA LYS A 160 2.98 -3.77 17.62
C LYS A 160 2.29 -2.81 18.58
N PHE A 161 1.78 -1.68 18.07
CA PHE A 161 1.06 -0.69 18.86
C PHE A 161 -0.21 -1.29 19.46
N ILE A 162 -1.07 -1.91 18.63
CA ILE A 162 -2.32 -2.53 19.06
C ILE A 162 -2.04 -3.63 20.11
N LYS A 163 -1.08 -4.53 19.84
CA LYS A 163 -0.71 -5.59 20.78
C LYS A 163 -0.25 -5.04 22.11
N ARG A 164 0.55 -3.96 22.11
CA ARG A 164 1.06 -3.34 23.35
C ARG A 164 -0.01 -2.67 24.17
N HIS A 165 -1.00 -2.01 23.55
CA HIS A 165 -2.00 -1.19 24.25
C HIS A 165 -3.25 -1.98 24.63
N TYR A 166 -3.64 -2.95 23.80
CA TYR A 166 -4.88 -3.70 23.97
C TYR A 166 -4.67 -5.19 24.27
N GLY A 167 -3.45 -5.71 24.11
CA GLY A 167 -3.12 -7.12 24.30
C GLY A 167 -3.61 -8.05 23.18
N PHE A 168 -4.57 -7.62 22.39
CA PHE A 168 -5.16 -8.39 21.29
C PHE A 168 -5.43 -7.48 20.09
N GLY A 169 -5.65 -8.10 18.92
CA GLY A 169 -5.98 -7.41 17.68
C GLY A 169 -6.47 -8.39 16.64
N VAL A 170 -7.00 -7.87 15.53
CA VAL A 170 -7.39 -8.69 14.37
C VAL A 170 -6.19 -8.75 13.43
N TYR A 171 -5.67 -9.95 13.20
CA TYR A 171 -4.51 -10.19 12.34
C TYR A 171 -4.85 -11.19 11.25
N ARG A 172 -4.29 -10.99 10.06
CA ARG A 172 -4.34 -12.02 9.03
C ARG A 172 -3.31 -13.10 9.37
N ILE A 173 -3.79 -14.31 9.54
CA ILE A 173 -2.95 -15.49 9.77
C ILE A 173 -3.03 -16.43 8.58
N HIS A 174 -2.01 -17.24 8.41
CA HIS A 174 -1.96 -18.36 7.47
C HIS A 174 -1.59 -19.62 8.25
N GLU A 175 -2.38 -20.65 8.08
CA GLU A 175 -2.08 -21.96 8.62
C GLU A 175 -0.88 -22.59 7.88
N GLU A 176 -0.24 -23.56 8.52
CA GLU A 176 0.80 -24.34 7.86
C GLU A 176 0.24 -25.09 6.64
N PRO A 177 1.01 -25.20 5.55
CA PRO A 177 0.58 -25.95 4.40
C PRO A 177 0.31 -27.44 4.75
N GLU A 178 -0.74 -28.01 4.18
CA GLU A 178 -1.02 -29.44 4.31
C GLU A 178 0.18 -30.29 3.86
N LYS A 179 0.49 -31.34 4.60
CA LYS A 179 1.64 -32.22 4.31
C LYS A 179 1.66 -32.72 2.86
N LEU A 180 0.49 -33.08 2.33
CA LEU A 180 0.35 -33.53 0.94
C LEU A 180 0.75 -32.45 -0.08
N LYS A 181 0.43 -31.19 0.19
CA LYS A 181 0.84 -30.07 -0.68
C LYS A 181 2.35 -29.87 -0.66
N ILE A 182 2.97 -30.02 0.52
CA ILE A 182 4.43 -29.97 0.66
C ILE A 182 5.10 -31.12 -0.09
N GLU A 183 4.58 -32.34 0.02
CA GLU A 183 5.10 -33.51 -0.71
C GLU A 183 4.98 -33.35 -2.22
N ASN A 184 3.84 -32.83 -2.71
CA ASN A 184 3.64 -32.55 -4.13
C ASN A 184 4.60 -31.49 -4.64
N LEU A 185 4.84 -30.44 -3.86
CA LEU A 185 5.82 -29.39 -4.18
C LEU A 185 7.24 -29.98 -4.26
N LYS A 186 7.63 -30.82 -3.31
CA LYS A 186 8.94 -31.50 -3.34
C LYS A 186 9.11 -32.37 -4.57
N LYS A 187 8.07 -33.13 -4.97
CA LYS A 187 8.08 -33.92 -6.20
C LYS A 187 8.17 -33.07 -7.48
N PHE A 188 7.65 -31.87 -7.46
CA PHE A 188 7.74 -30.94 -8.60
C PHE A 188 9.15 -30.41 -8.82
N PHE A 189 9.94 -30.26 -7.75
CA PHE A 189 11.33 -29.77 -7.80
C PHE A 189 12.38 -30.91 -7.83
N SER A 190 12.00 -32.17 -7.71
CA SER A 190 12.88 -33.32 -7.83
C SER A 190 12.92 -33.85 -9.27
#